data_3d3f987419f335d8d0fa313eaabe0ea3
#
_entry.id   3d3f987419f335d8d0fa313eaabe0ea3
#
_cell.length_a   1.000
_cell.length_b   1.000
_cell.length_c   1.000
_cell.angle_alpha   90.00
_cell.angle_beta   90.00
_cell.angle_gamma   90.00
#
_symmetry.space_group_name_H-M   'P 1'
#
loop_
_entity.id
_entity.type
_entity.pdbx_description
1 polymer ?
#
loop_
_entity_poly.entity_id
_entity_poly.type
_entity_poly.pdbx_seq_one_letter_code
_entity_poly.pdbx_strand_id
1 'polypeptide(L)'
;LPGIDPVVLAEIFKQQQGGVLGIFDMFAGGALGRMTIFALNIMPYISAAIIMQLMTAISPSLEQLKKEGEAGRKTINQYTRYGTVLLATAQGYGLSVGLEGMQGSGGSAVIDPGLFFRLTTVITLVGGTIFLMWLGEQITQRGVGNGISLIIFAGIVANIPLALASTLELGRTGALSTIFILFLIAMAVGVIAFIVFVERAQRRIIVQYPKRQVGSKMFGGESSHLPLKLNSSGVIPPIFATSILLLPITISGFSGSAGPGWLGTVSAMLGRGQPLYLILFVGLIAFFAFFYTAIVFNPADTADNLKKYGGFIPGIRPGKNTAEYLDFVLTRLTVAGALYLVAVCILPEILISRYGVPFYFGGTSLLIVVTVTMDTVGQVHAHMLAHQYEGLVKKTKLRGRRG
;
A
#
# COMPACT_ATOMS: atom_id res chain seq x y z
N LEU A 1 10.02 8.62 -22.75
CA LEU A 1 10.78 9.84 -22.49
C LEU A 1 11.57 10.23 -23.76
N PRO A 2 11.68 11.52 -24.11
CA PRO A 2 12.49 11.96 -25.25
C PRO A 2 13.98 11.75 -24.96
N GLY A 3 14.76 11.35 -25.98
CA GLY A 3 16.20 11.16 -25.87
C GLY A 3 16.67 9.80 -25.37
N ILE A 4 15.78 8.82 -25.29
CA ILE A 4 16.09 7.43 -24.88
C ILE A 4 15.92 6.49 -26.06
N ASP A 5 16.88 5.57 -26.25
CA ASP A 5 16.75 4.48 -27.22
C ASP A 5 15.93 3.33 -26.59
N PRO A 6 14.72 3.04 -27.11
CA PRO A 6 13.87 2.02 -26.53
C PRO A 6 14.39 0.61 -26.70
N VAL A 7 15.23 0.33 -27.71
CA VAL A 7 15.76 -1.00 -27.99
C VAL A 7 16.86 -1.34 -27.00
N VAL A 8 17.83 -0.45 -26.85
CA VAL A 8 18.94 -0.60 -25.89
C VAL A 8 18.43 -0.68 -24.46
N LEU A 9 17.44 0.15 -24.12
CA LEU A 9 16.82 0.14 -22.81
C LEU A 9 16.13 -1.20 -22.52
N ALA A 10 15.37 -1.74 -23.46
CA ALA A 10 14.67 -3.03 -23.30
C ALA A 10 15.65 -4.18 -23.09
N GLU A 11 16.83 -4.17 -23.75
CA GLU A 11 17.88 -5.17 -23.52
C GLU A 11 18.48 -5.07 -22.12
N ILE A 12 18.79 -3.84 -21.64
CA ILE A 12 19.33 -3.61 -20.31
C ILE A 12 18.32 -4.10 -19.23
N PHE A 13 17.05 -3.76 -19.39
CA PHE A 13 16.02 -4.22 -18.44
C PHE A 13 15.80 -5.72 -18.45
N LYS A 14 15.90 -6.40 -19.61
CA LYS A 14 15.83 -7.86 -19.67
C LYS A 14 16.97 -8.53 -18.90
N GLN A 15 18.17 -7.98 -18.94
CA GLN A 15 19.32 -8.50 -18.18
C GLN A 15 19.18 -8.24 -16.67
N GLN A 16 18.48 -7.19 -16.26
CA GLN A 16 18.32 -6.78 -14.86
C GLN A 16 16.96 -7.13 -14.24
N GLN A 17 16.10 -7.91 -14.91
CA GLN A 17 14.76 -8.27 -14.44
C GLN A 17 14.70 -8.95 -13.05
N GLY A 18 15.80 -9.61 -12.64
CA GLY A 18 15.91 -10.19 -11.29
C GLY A 18 16.32 -9.23 -10.18
N GLY A 19 16.63 -7.97 -10.51
CA GLY A 19 17.12 -6.97 -9.58
C GLY A 19 16.03 -6.09 -8.98
N VAL A 20 16.48 -5.06 -8.24
CA VAL A 20 15.60 -4.09 -7.56
C VAL A 20 14.81 -3.25 -8.55
N LEU A 21 15.37 -2.93 -9.71
CA LEU A 21 14.67 -2.23 -10.80
C LEU A 21 13.44 -3.01 -11.27
N GLY A 22 13.49 -4.35 -11.24
CA GLY A 22 12.33 -5.20 -11.56
C GLY A 22 11.18 -5.07 -10.56
N ILE A 23 11.47 -4.84 -9.27
CA ILE A 23 10.44 -4.58 -8.26
C ILE A 23 9.75 -3.24 -8.52
N PHE A 24 10.54 -2.20 -8.81
CA PHE A 24 10.02 -0.88 -9.19
C PHE A 24 9.13 -0.96 -10.42
N ASP A 25 9.59 -1.67 -11.44
CA ASP A 25 8.87 -1.83 -12.70
C ASP A 25 7.54 -2.60 -12.50
N MET A 26 7.52 -3.56 -11.59
CA MET A 26 6.31 -4.28 -11.22
C MET A 26 5.24 -3.36 -10.61
N PHE A 27 5.61 -2.48 -9.67
CA PHE A 27 4.66 -1.51 -9.10
C PHE A 27 4.28 -0.43 -10.12
N ALA A 28 5.16 -0.11 -11.05
CA ALA A 28 4.91 0.84 -12.13
C ALA A 28 4.14 0.24 -13.32
N GLY A 29 3.77 -1.06 -13.27
CA GLY A 29 3.02 -1.69 -14.36
C GLY A 29 3.83 -1.85 -15.66
N GLY A 30 5.15 -1.99 -15.59
CA GLY A 30 6.05 -2.04 -16.74
C GLY A 30 6.38 -0.66 -17.31
N ALA A 31 6.01 0.41 -16.61
CA ALA A 31 6.22 1.79 -17.06
C ALA A 31 7.70 2.22 -16.97
N LEU A 32 8.45 1.66 -16.01
CA LEU A 32 9.86 1.95 -15.82
C LEU A 32 10.70 1.29 -16.91
N GLY A 33 10.46 0.02 -17.23
CA GLY A 33 11.18 -0.71 -18.29
C GLY A 33 10.97 -0.12 -19.69
N ARG A 34 9.87 0.62 -19.90
CA ARG A 34 9.58 1.36 -21.13
C ARG A 34 9.91 2.85 -21.03
N MET A 35 10.39 3.32 -19.89
CA MET A 35 10.65 4.73 -19.59
C MET A 35 9.52 5.66 -20.06
N THR A 36 8.30 5.35 -19.62
CA THR A 36 7.14 6.18 -19.89
C THR A 36 7.13 7.42 -19.00
N ILE A 37 6.24 8.36 -19.26
CA ILE A 37 5.98 9.54 -18.43
C ILE A 37 5.64 9.13 -16.98
N PHE A 38 5.06 7.95 -16.82
CA PHE A 38 4.63 7.39 -15.51
C PHE A 38 5.66 6.43 -14.90
N ALA A 39 6.93 6.51 -15.29
CA ALA A 39 7.96 5.58 -14.80
C ALA A 39 8.15 5.62 -13.28
N LEU A 40 8.00 6.77 -12.63
CA LEU A 40 8.01 6.90 -11.17
C LEU A 40 6.69 6.46 -10.51
N ASN A 41 5.62 6.28 -11.30
CA ASN A 41 4.30 5.95 -10.79
C ASN A 41 3.90 6.87 -9.61
N ILE A 42 3.24 6.33 -8.60
CA ILE A 42 2.79 7.03 -7.38
C ILE A 42 3.78 6.87 -6.20
N MET A 43 4.94 6.23 -6.43
CA MET A 43 5.92 5.94 -5.38
C MET A 43 6.43 7.19 -4.64
N PRO A 44 6.75 8.33 -5.29
CA PRO A 44 7.14 9.55 -4.58
C PRO A 44 6.07 10.05 -3.63
N TYR A 45 4.79 9.92 -4.00
CA TYR A 45 3.67 10.30 -3.15
C TYR A 45 3.55 9.37 -1.93
N ILE A 46 3.72 8.07 -2.10
CA ILE A 46 3.70 7.11 -0.97
C ILE A 46 4.80 7.47 0.02
N SER A 47 6.03 7.68 -0.46
CA SER A 47 7.16 8.07 0.39
C SER A 47 6.91 9.39 1.12
N ALA A 48 6.36 10.41 0.45
CA ALA A 48 5.99 11.68 1.07
C ALA A 48 4.89 11.50 2.13
N ALA A 49 3.88 10.67 1.84
CA ALA A 49 2.80 10.38 2.77
C ALA A 49 3.30 9.67 4.03
N ILE A 50 4.25 8.72 3.89
CA ILE A 50 4.91 8.05 5.00
C ILE A 50 5.65 9.07 5.88
N ILE A 51 6.49 9.90 5.26
CA ILE A 51 7.26 10.92 5.97
C ILE A 51 6.31 11.86 6.73
N MET A 52 5.24 12.32 6.09
CA MET A 52 4.27 13.19 6.74
C MET A 52 3.51 12.50 7.89
N GLN A 53 3.17 11.23 7.76
CA GLN A 53 2.55 10.46 8.85
C GLN A 53 3.50 10.28 10.04
N LEU A 54 4.77 9.98 9.80
CA LEU A 54 5.79 9.92 10.83
C LEU A 54 5.99 11.29 11.50
N MET A 55 6.04 12.35 10.72
CA MET A 55 6.19 13.72 11.23
C MET A 55 4.98 14.16 12.07
N THR A 56 3.76 13.76 11.71
CA THR A 56 2.56 14.05 12.53
C THR A 56 2.57 13.32 13.88
N ALA A 57 3.28 12.21 14.00
CA ALA A 57 3.45 11.50 15.27
C ALA A 57 4.56 12.10 16.15
N ILE A 58 5.57 12.75 15.55
CA ILE A 58 6.74 13.27 16.25
C ILE A 58 6.59 14.77 16.59
N SER A 59 5.97 15.54 15.68
CA SER A 59 5.86 17.01 15.82
C SER A 59 4.55 17.41 16.48
N PRO A 60 4.59 18.09 17.65
CA PRO A 60 3.40 18.55 18.35
C PRO A 60 2.53 19.53 17.54
N SER A 61 3.15 20.34 16.67
CA SER A 61 2.42 21.28 15.81
C SER A 61 1.59 20.57 14.75
N LEU A 62 2.11 19.50 14.14
CA LEU A 62 1.38 18.69 13.16
C LEU A 62 0.33 17.80 13.82
N GLU A 63 0.56 17.36 15.06
CA GLU A 63 -0.45 16.65 15.85
C GLU A 63 -1.65 17.56 16.16
N GLN A 64 -1.41 18.83 16.52
CA GLN A 64 -2.48 19.81 16.72
C GLN A 64 -3.29 20.03 15.44
N LEU A 65 -2.63 20.22 14.29
CA LEU A 65 -3.29 20.31 12.99
C LEU A 65 -4.18 19.09 12.70
N LYS A 66 -3.71 17.88 13.04
CA LYS A 66 -4.52 16.67 12.89
C LYS A 66 -5.79 16.68 13.75
N LYS A 67 -5.72 17.30 14.94
CA LYS A 67 -6.86 17.46 15.87
C LYS A 67 -7.86 18.52 15.43
N GLU A 68 -7.49 19.47 14.56
CA GLU A 68 -8.38 20.49 13.98
C GLU A 68 -9.43 19.93 12.99
N GLY A 69 -9.40 18.63 12.72
CA GLY A 69 -10.38 17.96 11.86
C GLY A 69 -10.11 18.13 10.37
N GLU A 70 -11.14 18.49 9.57
CA GLU A 70 -11.01 18.54 8.11
C GLU A 70 -10.07 19.64 7.60
N ALA A 71 -10.03 20.79 8.26
CA ALA A 71 -9.14 21.90 7.87
C ALA A 71 -7.67 21.51 8.03
N GLY A 72 -7.32 20.91 9.17
CA GLY A 72 -5.96 20.44 9.42
C GLY A 72 -5.54 19.30 8.49
N ARG A 73 -6.46 18.37 8.17
CA ARG A 73 -6.20 17.32 7.19
C ARG A 73 -5.90 17.87 5.79
N LYS A 74 -6.61 18.91 5.35
CA LYS A 74 -6.33 19.57 4.06
C LYS A 74 -4.93 20.15 4.04
N THR A 75 -4.48 20.78 5.12
CA THR A 75 -3.14 21.35 5.25
C THR A 75 -2.05 20.25 5.22
N ILE A 76 -2.26 19.15 5.96
CA ILE A 76 -1.34 18.00 5.94
C ILE A 76 -1.24 17.40 4.54
N ASN A 77 -2.37 17.23 3.84
CA ASN A 77 -2.38 16.75 2.46
C ASN A 77 -1.63 17.69 1.52
N GLN A 78 -1.73 19.01 1.73
CA GLN A 78 -0.99 20.00 0.94
C GLN A 78 0.53 19.87 1.15
N TYR A 79 0.98 19.68 2.39
CA TYR A 79 2.39 19.40 2.68
C TYR A 79 2.86 18.08 2.04
N THR A 80 2.02 17.06 2.05
CA THR A 80 2.31 15.79 1.37
C THR A 80 2.49 16.00 -0.13
N ARG A 81 1.68 16.84 -0.78
CA ARG A 81 1.84 17.17 -2.21
C ARG A 81 3.16 17.88 -2.49
N TYR A 82 3.54 18.86 -1.67
CA TYR A 82 4.83 19.53 -1.81
C TYR A 82 6.01 18.57 -1.60
N GLY A 83 5.93 17.71 -0.59
CA GLY A 83 6.90 16.63 -0.37
C GLY A 83 7.00 15.67 -1.56
N THR A 84 5.87 15.35 -2.18
CA THR A 84 5.83 14.52 -3.39
C THR A 84 6.59 15.15 -4.56
N VAL A 85 6.38 16.43 -4.81
CA VAL A 85 7.07 17.15 -5.89
C VAL A 85 8.58 17.17 -5.63
N LEU A 86 9.00 17.45 -4.40
CA LEU A 86 10.41 17.46 -4.00
C LEU A 86 11.06 16.08 -4.20
N LEU A 87 10.42 15.02 -3.71
CA LEU A 87 10.91 13.65 -3.84
C LEU A 87 10.91 13.18 -5.31
N ALA A 88 9.87 13.50 -6.07
CA ALA A 88 9.80 13.16 -7.49
C ALA A 88 10.90 13.87 -8.29
N THR A 89 11.23 15.12 -7.96
CA THR A 89 12.33 15.85 -8.57
C THR A 89 13.68 15.21 -8.25
N ALA A 90 13.92 14.87 -7.00
CA ALA A 90 15.15 14.19 -6.57
C ALA A 90 15.30 12.81 -7.23
N GLN A 91 14.24 12.01 -7.23
CA GLN A 91 14.23 10.68 -7.86
C GLN A 91 14.36 10.77 -9.38
N GLY A 92 13.65 11.71 -10.02
CA GLY A 92 13.74 11.95 -11.46
C GLY A 92 15.13 12.38 -11.90
N TYR A 93 15.78 13.26 -11.14
CA TYR A 93 17.16 13.66 -11.39
C TYR A 93 18.11 12.47 -11.25
N GLY A 94 18.01 11.73 -10.16
CA GLY A 94 18.83 10.56 -9.96
C GLY A 94 18.63 9.52 -11.06
N LEU A 95 17.39 9.25 -11.46
CA LEU A 95 17.09 8.33 -12.55
C LEU A 95 17.71 8.79 -13.89
N SER A 96 17.67 10.11 -14.18
CA SER A 96 18.28 10.66 -15.40
C SER A 96 19.79 10.45 -15.43
N VAL A 97 20.48 10.67 -14.29
CA VAL A 97 21.93 10.42 -14.17
C VAL A 97 22.25 8.93 -14.28
N GLY A 98 21.42 8.07 -13.65
CA GLY A 98 21.55 6.61 -13.74
C GLY A 98 21.43 6.11 -15.18
N LEU A 99 20.48 6.64 -15.95
CA LEU A 99 20.28 6.28 -17.36
C LEU A 99 21.47 6.70 -18.25
N GLU A 100 22.07 7.85 -18.01
CA GLU A 100 23.27 8.28 -18.74
C GLU A 100 24.46 7.34 -18.51
N GLY A 101 24.53 6.72 -17.30
CA GLY A 101 25.57 5.74 -16.97
C GLY A 101 25.32 4.32 -17.50
N MET A 102 24.11 4.02 -17.97
CA MET A 102 23.76 2.69 -18.46
C MET A 102 24.24 2.47 -19.90
N GLN A 103 25.11 1.50 -20.09
CA GLN A 103 25.60 1.04 -21.40
C GLN A 103 25.10 -0.38 -21.65
N GLY A 104 24.43 -0.58 -22.78
CA GLY A 104 24.03 -1.89 -23.27
C GLY A 104 24.96 -2.40 -24.37
N SER A 105 24.71 -3.62 -24.85
CA SER A 105 25.46 -4.22 -25.97
C SER A 105 25.37 -3.43 -27.27
N GLY A 106 24.33 -2.57 -27.41
CA GLY A 106 24.08 -1.72 -28.60
C GLY A 106 24.52 -0.25 -28.45
N GLY A 107 25.10 0.15 -27.31
CA GLY A 107 25.50 1.53 -27.05
C GLY A 107 24.93 2.12 -25.76
N SER A 108 24.90 3.47 -25.67
CA SER A 108 24.30 4.18 -24.52
C SER A 108 22.77 4.16 -24.59
N ALA A 109 22.11 3.99 -23.45
CA ALA A 109 20.65 4.06 -23.36
C ALA A 109 20.10 5.48 -23.68
N VAL A 110 20.95 6.50 -23.55
CA VAL A 110 20.63 7.92 -23.82
C VAL A 110 21.33 8.35 -25.11
N ILE A 111 20.58 8.92 -26.05
CA ILE A 111 21.08 9.37 -27.36
C ILE A 111 22.00 10.57 -27.19
N ASP A 112 21.55 11.61 -26.49
CA ASP A 112 22.28 12.84 -26.23
C ASP A 112 22.38 13.10 -24.72
N PRO A 113 23.44 12.61 -24.03
CA PRO A 113 23.63 12.84 -22.60
C PRO A 113 23.95 14.32 -22.35
N GLY A 114 23.34 14.91 -21.32
CA GLY A 114 23.61 16.31 -20.95
C GLY A 114 22.53 16.95 -20.09
N LEU A 115 22.78 18.22 -19.72
CA LEU A 115 21.88 18.97 -18.84
C LEU A 115 20.45 19.06 -19.41
N PHE A 116 20.32 19.19 -20.72
CA PHE A 116 19.02 19.28 -21.40
C PHE A 116 18.21 17.98 -21.23
N PHE A 117 18.84 16.80 -21.42
CA PHE A 117 18.21 15.51 -21.17
C PHE A 117 17.77 15.36 -19.71
N ARG A 118 18.62 15.74 -18.75
CA ARG A 118 18.28 15.67 -17.32
C ARG A 118 17.08 16.53 -16.97
N LEU A 119 17.07 17.79 -17.44
CA LEU A 119 15.96 18.72 -17.19
C LEU A 119 14.64 18.23 -17.80
N THR A 120 14.66 17.82 -19.06
CA THR A 120 13.45 17.30 -19.75
C THR A 120 12.94 16.04 -19.08
N THR A 121 13.80 15.14 -18.69
CA THR A 121 13.44 13.89 -17.96
C THR A 121 12.81 14.22 -16.62
N VAL A 122 13.42 15.08 -15.82
CA VAL A 122 12.87 15.49 -14.51
C VAL A 122 11.49 16.12 -14.66
N ILE A 123 11.35 17.11 -15.54
CA ILE A 123 10.06 17.80 -15.75
C ILE A 123 8.97 16.82 -16.19
N THR A 124 9.30 15.91 -17.08
CA THR A 124 8.36 14.93 -17.61
C THR A 124 7.91 13.93 -16.54
N LEU A 125 8.85 13.41 -15.75
CA LEU A 125 8.56 12.45 -14.68
C LEU A 125 7.78 13.08 -13.51
N VAL A 126 8.16 14.32 -13.14
CA VAL A 126 7.42 15.07 -12.10
C VAL A 126 6.01 15.38 -12.58
N GLY A 127 5.85 15.80 -13.84
CA GLY A 127 4.53 16.04 -14.45
C GLY A 127 3.65 14.78 -14.44
N GLY A 128 4.21 13.63 -14.80
CA GLY A 128 3.52 12.33 -14.75
C GLY A 128 3.10 11.95 -13.33
N THR A 129 3.98 12.12 -12.35
CA THR A 129 3.67 11.83 -10.93
C THR A 129 2.57 12.75 -10.39
N ILE A 130 2.63 14.05 -10.69
CA ILE A 130 1.60 15.03 -10.29
C ILE A 130 0.25 14.66 -10.92
N PHE A 131 0.24 14.28 -12.19
CA PHE A 131 -0.99 13.84 -12.86
C PHE A 131 -1.61 12.60 -12.21
N LEU A 132 -0.80 11.57 -11.91
CA LEU A 132 -1.29 10.38 -11.23
C LEU A 132 -1.78 10.67 -9.81
N MET A 133 -1.09 11.54 -9.08
CA MET A 133 -1.52 11.99 -7.75
C MET A 133 -2.89 12.70 -7.83
N TRP A 134 -3.05 13.64 -8.76
CA TRP A 134 -4.33 14.32 -8.99
C TRP A 134 -5.43 13.35 -9.38
N LEU A 135 -5.14 12.39 -10.28
CA LEU A 135 -6.10 11.36 -10.68
C LEU A 135 -6.54 10.50 -9.49
N GLY A 136 -5.58 10.06 -8.66
CA GLY A 136 -5.86 9.29 -7.45
C GLY A 136 -6.74 10.06 -6.45
N GLU A 137 -6.51 11.35 -6.30
CA GLU A 137 -7.35 12.22 -5.46
C GLU A 137 -8.76 12.39 -6.04
N GLN A 138 -8.91 12.56 -7.37
CA GLN A 138 -10.23 12.64 -8.01
C GLN A 138 -11.02 11.34 -7.84
N ILE A 139 -10.37 10.19 -7.99
CA ILE A 139 -11.01 8.88 -7.78
C ILE A 139 -11.47 8.76 -6.32
N THR A 140 -10.66 9.18 -5.36
CA THR A 140 -11.00 9.11 -3.92
C THR A 140 -12.15 10.05 -3.55
N GLN A 141 -12.20 11.26 -4.15
CA GLN A 141 -13.21 12.26 -3.80
C GLN A 141 -14.55 12.05 -4.50
N ARG A 142 -14.55 11.57 -5.73
CA ARG A 142 -15.74 11.47 -6.59
C ARG A 142 -16.10 10.05 -7.00
N GLY A 143 -15.20 9.10 -6.78
CA GLY A 143 -15.37 7.70 -7.13
C GLY A 143 -15.64 6.80 -5.93
N VAL A 144 -15.30 5.53 -6.09
CA VAL A 144 -15.41 4.50 -5.07
C VAL A 144 -14.02 3.95 -4.78
N GLY A 145 -13.70 3.76 -3.51
CA GLY A 145 -12.41 3.23 -3.09
C GLY A 145 -11.34 4.31 -2.84
N ASN A 146 -10.16 3.86 -2.47
CA ASN A 146 -8.97 4.71 -2.35
C ASN A 146 -8.29 4.77 -3.71
N GLY A 147 -8.33 5.94 -4.39
CA GLY A 147 -7.79 6.11 -5.75
C GLY A 147 -6.32 5.79 -5.87
N ILE A 148 -5.52 6.07 -4.85
CA ILE A 148 -4.08 5.76 -4.82
C ILE A 148 -3.86 4.24 -4.82
N SER A 149 -4.58 3.54 -3.96
CA SER A 149 -4.54 2.07 -3.90
C SER A 149 -5.02 1.43 -5.19
N LEU A 150 -6.03 2.01 -5.85
CA LEU A 150 -6.52 1.55 -7.15
C LEU A 150 -5.50 1.75 -8.28
N ILE A 151 -4.73 2.83 -8.28
CA ILE A 151 -3.65 3.05 -9.26
C ILE A 151 -2.55 1.99 -9.09
N ILE A 152 -2.13 1.71 -7.84
CA ILE A 152 -1.16 0.66 -7.55
C ILE A 152 -1.70 -0.71 -7.97
N PHE A 153 -2.95 -1.00 -7.64
CA PHE A 153 -3.65 -2.21 -8.04
C PHE A 153 -3.66 -2.39 -9.56
N ALA A 154 -4.01 -1.34 -10.31
CA ALA A 154 -4.02 -1.37 -11.77
C ALA A 154 -2.63 -1.67 -12.35
N GLY A 155 -1.57 -1.08 -11.78
CA GLY A 155 -0.20 -1.37 -12.19
C GLY A 155 0.21 -2.82 -11.97
N ILE A 156 -0.17 -3.40 -10.83
CA ILE A 156 0.11 -4.80 -10.51
C ILE A 156 -0.69 -5.74 -11.45
N VAL A 157 -1.99 -5.49 -11.60
CA VAL A 157 -2.88 -6.33 -12.42
C VAL A 157 -2.48 -6.31 -13.90
N ALA A 158 -1.99 -5.18 -14.41
CA ALA A 158 -1.53 -5.06 -15.79
C ALA A 158 -0.38 -6.03 -16.14
N ASN A 159 0.44 -6.40 -15.16
CA ASN A 159 1.55 -7.35 -15.33
C ASN A 159 1.15 -8.82 -15.18
N ILE A 160 -0.05 -9.13 -14.67
CA ILE A 160 -0.51 -10.51 -14.44
C ILE A 160 -0.52 -11.36 -15.72
N PRO A 161 -1.10 -10.88 -16.85
CA PRO A 161 -1.13 -11.69 -18.08
C PRO A 161 0.27 -12.02 -18.61
N LEU A 162 1.20 -11.07 -18.53
CA LEU A 162 2.58 -11.28 -18.98
C LEU A 162 3.31 -12.29 -18.08
N ALA A 163 3.13 -12.21 -16.77
CA ALA A 163 3.70 -13.15 -15.82
C ALA A 163 3.16 -14.58 -16.02
N LEU A 164 1.87 -14.70 -16.29
CA LEU A 164 1.25 -15.99 -16.58
C LEU A 164 1.80 -16.59 -17.88
N ALA A 165 1.90 -15.78 -18.94
CA ALA A 165 2.45 -16.19 -20.23
C ALA A 165 3.90 -16.67 -20.09
N SER A 166 4.75 -15.92 -19.37
CA SER A 166 6.16 -16.31 -19.15
C SER A 166 6.30 -17.60 -18.33
N THR A 167 5.44 -17.81 -17.33
CA THR A 167 5.44 -19.05 -16.54
C THR A 167 5.02 -20.27 -17.38
N LEU A 168 4.01 -20.11 -18.24
CA LEU A 168 3.58 -21.17 -19.17
C LEU A 168 4.67 -21.49 -20.22
N GLU A 169 5.38 -20.46 -20.70
CA GLU A 169 6.51 -20.62 -21.63
C GLU A 169 7.64 -21.44 -20.98
N LEU A 170 7.97 -21.19 -19.72
CA LEU A 170 8.95 -21.98 -18.97
C LEU A 170 8.52 -23.44 -18.78
N GLY A 171 7.22 -23.68 -18.67
CA GLY A 171 6.67 -25.04 -18.70
C GLY A 171 6.81 -25.70 -20.06
N ARG A 172 6.61 -24.96 -21.16
CA ARG A 172 6.73 -25.46 -22.54
C ARG A 172 8.17 -25.76 -22.91
N THR A 173 9.13 -24.96 -22.43
CA THR A 173 10.58 -25.16 -22.65
C THR A 173 11.17 -26.24 -21.78
N GLY A 174 10.42 -26.85 -20.85
CA GLY A 174 10.88 -27.89 -19.93
C GLY A 174 11.74 -27.39 -18.77
N ALA A 175 11.91 -26.07 -18.61
CA ALA A 175 12.64 -25.49 -17.49
C ALA A 175 11.91 -25.69 -16.14
N LEU A 176 10.58 -25.78 -16.18
CA LEU A 176 9.74 -26.12 -15.03
C LEU A 176 8.85 -27.33 -15.37
N SER A 177 8.71 -28.26 -14.42
CA SER A 177 7.81 -29.40 -14.62
C SER A 177 6.34 -28.94 -14.57
N THR A 178 5.47 -29.57 -15.37
CA THR A 178 4.04 -29.26 -15.40
C THR A 178 3.40 -29.43 -14.02
N ILE A 179 3.84 -30.42 -13.24
CA ILE A 179 3.36 -30.66 -11.87
C ILE A 179 3.71 -29.47 -10.96
N PHE A 180 4.91 -28.89 -11.12
CA PHE A 180 5.34 -27.73 -10.35
C PHE A 180 4.52 -26.49 -10.69
N ILE A 181 4.14 -26.27 -11.96
CA ILE A 181 3.26 -25.17 -12.37
C ILE A 181 1.87 -25.34 -11.76
N LEU A 182 1.30 -26.55 -11.77
CA LEU A 182 0.02 -26.81 -11.10
C LEU A 182 0.10 -26.55 -9.60
N PHE A 183 1.20 -26.94 -8.96
CA PHE A 183 1.45 -26.64 -7.55
C PHE A 183 1.50 -25.13 -7.29
N LEU A 184 2.18 -24.34 -8.14
CA LEU A 184 2.25 -22.89 -8.02
C LEU A 184 0.87 -22.24 -8.13
N ILE A 185 0.05 -22.67 -9.09
CA ILE A 185 -1.33 -22.16 -9.26
C ILE A 185 -2.18 -22.51 -8.03
N ALA A 186 -2.13 -23.75 -7.58
CA ALA A 186 -2.88 -24.19 -6.39
C ALA A 186 -2.45 -23.41 -5.13
N MET A 187 -1.15 -23.17 -4.99
CA MET A 187 -0.59 -22.37 -3.90
C MET A 187 -1.04 -20.92 -3.99
N ALA A 188 -1.03 -20.30 -5.17
CA ALA A 188 -1.51 -18.92 -5.36
C ALA A 188 -2.99 -18.78 -4.96
N VAL A 189 -3.83 -19.72 -5.38
CA VAL A 189 -5.25 -19.78 -4.97
C VAL A 189 -5.38 -19.97 -3.45
N GLY A 190 -4.57 -20.85 -2.86
CA GLY A 190 -4.53 -21.07 -1.42
C GLY A 190 -4.14 -19.82 -0.62
N VAL A 191 -3.10 -19.09 -1.09
CA VAL A 191 -2.67 -17.82 -0.48
C VAL A 191 -3.78 -16.76 -0.60
N ILE A 192 -4.43 -16.63 -1.75
CA ILE A 192 -5.55 -15.70 -1.94
C ILE A 192 -6.68 -16.04 -0.97
N ALA A 193 -7.07 -17.30 -0.87
CA ALA A 193 -8.12 -17.75 0.05
C ALA A 193 -7.74 -17.45 1.52
N PHE A 194 -6.49 -17.68 1.89
CA PHE A 194 -5.96 -17.38 3.21
C PHE A 194 -6.00 -15.87 3.52
N ILE A 195 -5.58 -15.02 2.58
CA ILE A 195 -5.64 -13.57 2.70
C ILE A 195 -7.09 -13.13 2.91
N VAL A 196 -8.03 -13.59 2.08
CA VAL A 196 -9.46 -13.24 2.20
C VAL A 196 -10.01 -13.67 3.56
N PHE A 197 -9.64 -14.86 4.03
CA PHE A 197 -10.09 -15.37 5.34
C PHE A 197 -9.60 -14.47 6.48
N VAL A 198 -8.32 -14.11 6.50
CA VAL A 198 -7.74 -13.29 7.58
C VAL A 198 -8.23 -11.83 7.52
N GLU A 199 -8.33 -11.24 6.33
CA GLU A 199 -8.81 -9.85 6.17
C GLU A 199 -10.29 -9.70 6.54
N ARG A 200 -11.10 -10.76 6.42
CA ARG A 200 -12.48 -10.78 6.90
C ARG A 200 -12.61 -11.09 8.39
N ALA A 201 -11.57 -11.62 9.00
CA ALA A 201 -11.56 -11.97 10.41
C ALA A 201 -11.63 -10.73 11.29
N GLN A 202 -12.62 -10.70 12.18
CA GLN A 202 -12.80 -9.59 13.12
C GLN A 202 -13.19 -10.12 14.51
N ARG A 203 -12.64 -9.50 15.54
CA ARG A 203 -13.07 -9.72 16.92
C ARG A 203 -14.21 -8.77 17.24
N ARG A 204 -15.38 -9.29 17.57
CA ARG A 204 -16.56 -8.51 17.95
C ARG A 204 -16.60 -8.36 19.45
N ILE A 205 -16.41 -7.15 19.97
CA ILE A 205 -16.55 -6.84 21.39
C ILE A 205 -17.98 -6.39 21.62
N ILE A 206 -18.66 -7.02 22.57
CA ILE A 206 -20.05 -6.67 22.92
C ILE A 206 -20.05 -5.34 23.68
N VAL A 207 -20.83 -4.39 23.20
CA VAL A 207 -21.10 -3.10 23.86
C VAL A 207 -22.58 -3.05 24.19
N GLN A 208 -22.90 -2.80 25.45
CA GLN A 208 -24.27 -2.65 25.92
C GLN A 208 -24.58 -1.18 26.16
N TYR A 209 -25.78 -0.78 25.74
CA TYR A 209 -26.32 0.54 26.04
C TYR A 209 -27.41 0.40 27.11
N PRO A 210 -27.43 1.29 28.14
CA PRO A 210 -28.44 1.24 29.18
C PRO A 210 -29.83 1.48 28.58
N LYS A 211 -30.83 0.80 29.15
CA LYS A 211 -32.23 1.02 28.81
C LYS A 211 -32.61 2.47 29.22
N ARG A 212 -33.14 3.25 28.29
CA ARG A 212 -33.67 4.58 28.58
C ARG A 212 -35.19 4.50 28.72
N GLN A 213 -35.69 4.98 29.84
CA GLN A 213 -37.12 5.17 30.04
C GLN A 213 -37.48 6.63 29.62
N VAL A 214 -38.33 6.77 28.60
CA VAL A 214 -38.89 8.05 28.19
C VAL A 214 -40.39 8.00 28.39
N GLY A 215 -40.86 8.60 29.49
CA GLY A 215 -42.26 8.51 29.92
C GLY A 215 -42.64 7.09 30.40
N SER A 216 -43.75 6.55 29.93
CA SER A 216 -44.25 5.21 30.25
C SER A 216 -43.67 4.12 29.31
N LYS A 217 -42.87 4.45 28.30
CA LYS A 217 -42.29 3.51 27.35
C LYS A 217 -40.80 3.24 27.67
N MET A 218 -40.50 1.97 27.90
CA MET A 218 -39.10 1.51 27.97
C MET A 218 -38.58 1.27 26.56
N PHE A 219 -37.58 2.04 26.15
CA PHE A 219 -36.78 1.73 24.97
C PHE A 219 -35.71 0.74 25.40
N GLY A 220 -35.75 -0.47 24.83
CA GLY A 220 -34.82 -1.55 25.15
C GLY A 220 -33.38 -1.14 24.85
N GLY A 221 -32.45 -1.44 25.75
CA GLY A 221 -31.02 -1.33 25.48
C GLY A 221 -30.66 -2.27 24.36
N GLU A 222 -30.21 -1.76 23.24
CA GLU A 222 -29.65 -2.57 22.17
C GLU A 222 -28.21 -2.95 22.52
N SER A 223 -27.89 -4.24 22.37
CA SER A 223 -26.49 -4.68 22.39
C SER A 223 -25.91 -4.51 21.00
N SER A 224 -24.91 -3.67 20.90
CA SER A 224 -24.12 -3.48 19.68
C SER A 224 -22.78 -4.18 19.80
N HIS A 225 -22.10 -4.38 18.69
CA HIS A 225 -20.78 -4.98 18.65
C HIS A 225 -19.78 -4.00 18.09
N LEU A 226 -18.65 -3.82 18.77
CA LEU A 226 -17.50 -3.09 18.24
C LEU A 226 -16.63 -4.07 17.46
N PRO A 227 -16.61 -3.99 16.11
CA PRO A 227 -15.77 -4.87 15.30
C PRO A 227 -14.33 -4.37 15.28
N LEU A 228 -13.39 -5.19 15.75
CA LEU A 228 -11.95 -4.97 15.62
C LEU A 228 -11.41 -5.93 14.57
N LYS A 229 -10.92 -5.43 13.45
CA LYS A 229 -10.28 -6.25 12.41
C LYS A 229 -9.02 -6.90 12.97
N LEU A 230 -8.72 -8.13 12.55
CA LEU A 230 -7.47 -8.83 12.90
C LEU A 230 -6.26 -8.09 12.35
N ASN A 231 -6.36 -7.62 11.11
CA ASN A 231 -5.38 -6.74 10.47
C ASN A 231 -5.95 -5.31 10.40
N SER A 232 -5.78 -4.53 11.46
CA SER A 232 -6.24 -3.13 11.51
C SER A 232 -5.35 -2.19 10.68
N SER A 233 -4.10 -2.58 10.43
CA SER A 233 -3.13 -1.80 9.64
C SER A 233 -3.30 -1.99 8.12
N GLY A 234 -4.04 -3.01 7.67
CA GLY A 234 -4.26 -3.28 6.25
C GLY A 234 -2.98 -3.63 5.49
N VAL A 235 -2.87 -3.17 4.26
CA VAL A 235 -1.72 -3.40 3.36
C VAL A 235 -0.63 -2.32 3.48
N ILE A 236 -0.84 -1.30 4.29
CA ILE A 236 0.05 -0.14 4.39
C ILE A 236 1.44 -0.52 4.92
N PRO A 237 1.61 -1.36 5.97
CA PRO A 237 2.93 -1.71 6.49
C PRO A 237 3.88 -2.34 5.47
N PRO A 238 3.48 -3.33 4.66
CA PRO A 238 4.32 -3.87 3.60
C PRO A 238 4.70 -2.85 2.53
N ILE A 239 3.77 -1.95 2.15
CA ILE A 239 4.05 -0.89 1.17
C ILE A 239 5.10 0.07 1.73
N PHE A 240 4.99 0.44 3.01
CA PHE A 240 5.95 1.31 3.67
C PHE A 240 7.33 0.66 3.81
N ALA A 241 7.36 -0.61 4.21
CA ALA A 241 8.60 -1.36 4.32
C ALA A 241 9.34 -1.45 2.97
N THR A 242 8.64 -1.77 1.89
CA THR A 242 9.23 -1.81 0.55
C THR A 242 9.72 -0.43 0.10
N SER A 243 8.94 0.62 0.31
CA SER A 243 9.32 1.99 -0.09
C SER A 243 10.58 2.47 0.62
N ILE A 244 10.72 2.19 1.92
CA ILE A 244 11.93 2.57 2.69
C ILE A 244 13.14 1.76 2.26
N LEU A 245 12.99 0.45 2.03
CA LEU A 245 14.10 -0.38 1.57
C LEU A 245 14.57 -0.03 0.16
N LEU A 246 13.66 0.49 -0.68
CA LEU A 246 14.01 0.93 -2.02
C LEU A 246 14.78 2.28 -2.03
N LEU A 247 14.64 3.15 -1.03
CA LEU A 247 15.33 4.43 -0.99
C LEU A 247 16.86 4.33 -1.07
N PRO A 248 17.56 3.54 -0.21
CA PRO A 248 19.01 3.40 -0.29
C PRO A 248 19.48 2.82 -1.62
N ILE A 249 18.73 1.85 -2.14
CA ILE A 249 19.06 1.19 -3.40
C ILE A 249 18.91 2.14 -4.59
N THR A 250 17.86 2.96 -4.56
CA THR A 250 17.65 4.01 -5.56
C THR A 250 18.80 5.02 -5.53
N ILE A 251 19.18 5.49 -4.33
CA ILE A 251 20.30 6.43 -4.15
C ILE A 251 21.62 5.82 -4.64
N SER A 252 21.90 4.54 -4.36
CA SER A 252 23.11 3.88 -4.83
C SER A 252 23.14 3.71 -6.35
N GLY A 253 22.00 3.41 -6.97
CA GLY A 253 21.86 3.34 -8.42
C GLY A 253 22.14 4.68 -9.11
N PHE A 254 21.84 5.80 -8.45
CA PHE A 254 22.08 7.14 -8.94
C PHE A 254 23.55 7.60 -8.81
N SER A 255 24.27 7.05 -7.85
CA SER A 255 25.68 7.41 -7.61
C SER A 255 26.63 6.79 -8.66
N GLY A 256 26.17 5.83 -9.45
CA GLY A 256 26.99 5.15 -10.46
C GLY A 256 28.31 4.62 -9.89
N SER A 257 29.33 4.51 -10.73
CA SER A 257 30.69 4.11 -10.31
C SER A 257 31.45 5.18 -9.50
N ALA A 258 30.91 6.40 -9.40
CA ALA A 258 31.52 7.53 -8.66
C ALA A 258 31.02 7.66 -7.20
N GLY A 259 30.08 6.80 -6.77
CA GLY A 259 29.55 6.83 -5.40
C GLY A 259 30.55 6.29 -4.37
N PRO A 260 30.41 6.70 -3.09
CA PRO A 260 31.25 6.16 -2.02
C PRO A 260 31.07 4.65 -1.91
N GLY A 261 32.16 3.89 -1.81
CA GLY A 261 32.19 2.43 -1.86
C GLY A 261 31.29 1.73 -0.84
N TRP A 262 30.97 2.37 0.29
CA TRP A 262 30.03 1.85 1.30
C TRP A 262 28.58 1.78 0.78
N LEU A 263 28.16 2.71 -0.11
CA LEU A 263 26.82 2.69 -0.73
C LEU A 263 26.64 1.47 -1.64
N GLY A 264 27.69 1.12 -2.42
CA GLY A 264 27.68 -0.11 -3.22
C GLY A 264 27.59 -1.38 -2.37
N THR A 265 28.32 -1.42 -1.24
CA THR A 265 28.23 -2.55 -0.30
C THR A 265 26.87 -2.67 0.33
N VAL A 266 26.27 -1.55 0.78
CA VAL A 266 24.92 -1.52 1.35
C VAL A 266 23.87 -1.95 0.32
N SER A 267 23.95 -1.47 -0.92
CA SER A 267 23.01 -1.89 -1.98
C SER A 267 23.13 -3.37 -2.34
N ALA A 268 24.36 -3.92 -2.34
CA ALA A 268 24.58 -5.36 -2.55
C ALA A 268 24.00 -6.20 -1.41
N MET A 269 24.14 -5.76 -0.16
CA MET A 269 23.57 -6.43 1.01
C MET A 269 22.04 -6.33 1.09
N LEU A 270 21.47 -5.24 0.55
CA LEU A 270 20.02 -5.02 0.45
C LEU A 270 19.44 -5.64 -0.84
N GLY A 271 20.24 -6.33 -1.62
CA GLY A 271 19.77 -7.06 -2.80
C GLY A 271 18.71 -8.09 -2.45
N ARG A 272 17.82 -8.35 -3.40
CA ARG A 272 16.73 -9.31 -3.25
C ARG A 272 17.29 -10.71 -2.94
N GLY A 273 16.68 -11.40 -1.97
CA GLY A 273 17.12 -12.73 -1.55
C GLY A 273 18.28 -12.75 -0.54
N GLN A 274 18.86 -11.61 -0.21
CA GLN A 274 19.86 -11.50 0.84
C GLN A 274 19.23 -11.62 2.23
N PRO A 275 19.86 -12.29 3.20
CA PRO A 275 19.30 -12.46 4.54
C PRO A 275 19.09 -11.14 5.27
N LEU A 276 19.96 -10.15 5.04
CA LEU A 276 19.82 -8.81 5.63
C LEU A 276 18.56 -8.10 5.12
N TYR A 277 18.27 -8.20 3.82
CA TYR A 277 17.05 -7.67 3.24
C TYR A 277 15.81 -8.27 3.90
N LEU A 278 15.76 -9.60 4.04
CA LEU A 278 14.63 -10.30 4.67
C LEU A 278 14.43 -9.91 6.13
N ILE A 279 15.51 -9.82 6.92
CA ILE A 279 15.43 -9.43 8.34
C ILE A 279 14.91 -8.00 8.47
N LEU A 280 15.45 -7.06 7.69
CA LEU A 280 15.01 -5.67 7.70
C LEU A 280 13.56 -5.53 7.22
N PHE A 281 13.17 -6.28 6.18
CA PHE A 281 11.82 -6.27 5.65
C PHE A 281 10.80 -6.74 6.69
N VAL A 282 11.09 -7.84 7.38
CA VAL A 282 10.26 -8.36 8.49
C VAL A 282 10.16 -7.35 9.63
N GLY A 283 11.30 -6.81 10.05
CA GLY A 283 11.36 -5.82 11.12
C GLY A 283 10.56 -4.55 10.79
N LEU A 284 10.68 -4.05 9.57
CA LEU A 284 9.94 -2.87 9.11
C LEU A 284 8.43 -3.15 9.00
N ILE A 285 8.02 -4.31 8.47
CA ILE A 285 6.59 -4.68 8.43
C ILE A 285 6.03 -4.71 9.86
N ALA A 286 6.70 -5.36 10.79
CA ALA A 286 6.28 -5.42 12.18
C ALA A 286 6.21 -4.02 12.80
N PHE A 287 7.25 -3.22 12.65
CA PHE A 287 7.30 -1.84 13.15
C PHE A 287 6.13 -1.00 12.61
N PHE A 288 5.93 -0.99 11.30
CA PHE A 288 4.85 -0.22 10.71
C PHE A 288 3.45 -0.76 11.03
N ALA A 289 3.29 -2.07 11.24
CA ALA A 289 2.02 -2.64 11.68
C ALA A 289 1.61 -2.07 13.05
N PHE A 290 2.52 -2.04 14.02
CA PHE A 290 2.26 -1.44 15.32
C PHE A 290 2.08 0.07 15.23
N PHE A 291 2.97 0.75 14.55
CA PHE A 291 2.94 2.20 14.38
C PHE A 291 1.63 2.68 13.75
N TYR A 292 1.23 2.04 12.64
CA TYR A 292 0.02 2.43 11.92
C TYR A 292 -1.25 2.12 12.72
N THR A 293 -1.29 0.98 13.40
CA THR A 293 -2.42 0.62 14.26
C THR A 293 -2.59 1.65 15.39
N ALA A 294 -1.50 2.10 16.00
CA ALA A 294 -1.53 3.13 17.05
C ALA A 294 -2.03 4.50 16.54
N ILE A 295 -1.75 4.85 15.28
CA ILE A 295 -2.22 6.11 14.68
C ILE A 295 -3.70 6.05 14.28
N VAL A 296 -4.14 4.90 13.73
CA VAL A 296 -5.51 4.75 13.20
C VAL A 296 -6.52 4.55 14.31
N PHE A 297 -6.16 3.81 15.33
CA PHE A 297 -7.05 3.48 16.43
C PHE A 297 -6.50 4.00 17.75
N ASN A 298 -7.16 5.02 18.30
CA ASN A 298 -6.85 5.53 19.63
C ASN A 298 -7.81 4.89 20.66
N PRO A 299 -7.33 3.99 21.53
CA PRO A 299 -8.16 3.33 22.54
C PRO A 299 -8.80 4.31 23.53
N ALA A 300 -8.08 5.39 23.89
CA ALA A 300 -8.58 6.41 24.83
C ALA A 300 -9.77 7.16 24.24
N ASP A 301 -9.63 7.68 23.00
CA ASP A 301 -10.72 8.40 22.32
C ASP A 301 -11.96 7.51 22.12
N THR A 302 -11.74 6.23 21.81
CA THR A 302 -12.82 5.26 21.63
C THR A 302 -13.54 4.99 22.95
N ALA A 303 -12.80 4.81 24.04
CA ALA A 303 -13.38 4.60 25.37
C ALA A 303 -14.15 5.82 25.87
N ASP A 304 -13.64 7.04 25.61
CA ASP A 304 -14.32 8.29 25.96
C ASP A 304 -15.59 8.49 25.13
N ASN A 305 -15.57 8.16 23.85
CA ASN A 305 -16.75 8.20 23.00
C ASN A 305 -17.81 7.20 23.48
N LEU A 306 -17.43 5.96 23.80
CA LEU A 306 -18.34 4.97 24.39
C LEU A 306 -18.98 5.50 25.67
N LYS A 307 -18.17 6.10 26.56
CA LYS A 307 -18.66 6.71 27.80
C LYS A 307 -19.63 7.87 27.55
N LYS A 308 -19.33 8.76 26.59
CA LYS A 308 -20.20 9.88 26.21
C LYS A 308 -21.57 9.42 25.70
N TYR A 309 -21.59 8.33 24.92
CA TYR A 309 -22.84 7.74 24.40
C TYR A 309 -23.54 6.77 25.37
N GLY A 310 -22.98 6.60 26.57
CA GLY A 310 -23.55 5.70 27.58
C GLY A 310 -23.34 4.21 27.30
N GLY A 311 -22.49 3.87 26.34
CA GLY A 311 -22.12 2.48 26.06
C GLY A 311 -21.08 1.96 27.05
N PHE A 312 -21.18 0.70 27.44
CA PHE A 312 -20.20 0.05 28.31
C PHE A 312 -19.95 -1.40 27.86
N ILE A 313 -18.75 -1.89 28.14
CA ILE A 313 -18.39 -3.29 27.92
C ILE A 313 -18.77 -4.06 29.19
N PRO A 314 -19.53 -5.17 29.07
CA PRO A 314 -19.93 -5.96 30.24
C PRO A 314 -18.71 -6.40 31.07
N GLY A 315 -18.75 -6.14 32.38
CA GLY A 315 -17.69 -6.51 33.31
C GLY A 315 -16.52 -5.49 33.39
N ILE A 316 -16.52 -4.40 32.61
CA ILE A 316 -15.44 -3.39 32.60
C ILE A 316 -16.02 -2.02 32.89
N ARG A 317 -15.38 -1.28 33.84
CA ARG A 317 -15.82 0.10 34.16
C ARG A 317 -15.58 1.04 32.98
N PRO A 318 -16.57 1.88 32.60
CA PRO A 318 -16.43 2.87 31.54
C PRO A 318 -15.29 3.86 31.87
N GLY A 319 -14.53 4.25 30.85
CA GLY A 319 -13.42 5.19 30.95
C GLY A 319 -12.06 4.51 30.84
N LYS A 320 -11.13 4.82 31.75
CA LYS A 320 -9.73 4.38 31.68
C LYS A 320 -9.56 2.85 31.56
N ASN A 321 -10.32 2.08 32.35
CA ASN A 321 -10.25 0.61 32.32
C ASN A 321 -10.73 0.05 30.98
N THR A 322 -11.70 0.70 30.32
CA THR A 322 -12.14 0.34 28.96
C THR A 322 -11.04 0.63 27.93
N ALA A 323 -10.33 1.76 28.06
CA ALA A 323 -9.21 2.09 27.20
C ALA A 323 -8.07 1.06 27.34
N GLU A 324 -7.69 0.70 28.56
CA GLU A 324 -6.67 -0.31 28.84
C GLU A 324 -7.04 -1.69 28.28
N TYR A 325 -8.30 -2.09 28.38
CA TYR A 325 -8.79 -3.35 27.80
C TYR A 325 -8.75 -3.32 26.28
N LEU A 326 -9.17 -2.22 25.65
CA LEU A 326 -9.12 -2.07 24.20
C LEU A 326 -7.68 -2.09 23.69
N ASP A 327 -6.76 -1.41 24.38
CA ASP A 327 -5.35 -1.42 24.06
C ASP A 327 -4.72 -2.83 24.16
N PHE A 328 -5.03 -3.55 25.24
CA PHE A 328 -4.60 -4.94 25.41
C PHE A 328 -5.09 -5.87 24.29
N VAL A 329 -6.36 -5.75 23.89
CA VAL A 329 -6.92 -6.54 22.79
C VAL A 329 -6.29 -6.16 21.47
N LEU A 330 -6.14 -4.85 21.22
CA LEU A 330 -5.60 -4.32 19.98
C LEU A 330 -4.15 -4.74 19.77
N THR A 331 -3.32 -4.64 20.82
CA THR A 331 -1.92 -5.07 20.78
C THR A 331 -1.79 -6.54 20.37
N ARG A 332 -2.61 -7.42 20.93
CA ARG A 332 -2.61 -8.85 20.57
C ARG A 332 -3.09 -9.11 19.15
N LEU A 333 -4.12 -8.39 18.70
CA LEU A 333 -4.59 -8.47 17.31
C LEU A 333 -3.50 -7.97 16.35
N THR A 334 -2.80 -6.91 16.71
CA THR A 334 -1.70 -6.37 15.90
C THR A 334 -0.53 -7.34 15.78
N VAL A 335 -0.17 -8.05 16.85
CA VAL A 335 0.85 -9.13 16.78
C VAL A 335 0.43 -10.21 15.79
N ALA A 336 -0.80 -10.70 15.90
CA ALA A 336 -1.32 -11.72 14.98
C ALA A 336 -1.39 -11.21 13.54
N GLY A 337 -1.83 -9.95 13.33
CA GLY A 337 -1.85 -9.28 12.04
C GLY A 337 -0.46 -9.09 11.44
N ALA A 338 0.53 -8.67 12.24
CA ALA A 338 1.91 -8.54 11.79
C ALA A 338 2.53 -9.87 11.38
N LEU A 339 2.31 -10.94 12.16
CA LEU A 339 2.77 -12.28 11.81
C LEU A 339 2.14 -12.77 10.49
N TYR A 340 0.85 -12.52 10.31
CA TYR A 340 0.15 -12.81 9.07
C TYR A 340 0.76 -12.06 7.89
N LEU A 341 0.96 -10.72 7.99
CA LEU A 341 1.57 -9.92 6.94
C LEU A 341 2.97 -10.40 6.58
N VAL A 342 3.79 -10.68 7.59
CA VAL A 342 5.13 -11.24 7.41
C VAL A 342 5.08 -12.58 6.68
N ALA A 343 4.22 -13.51 7.11
CA ALA A 343 4.10 -14.83 6.49
C ALA A 343 3.71 -14.73 5.01
N VAL A 344 2.71 -13.90 4.68
CA VAL A 344 2.24 -13.71 3.30
C VAL A 344 3.29 -13.04 2.43
N CYS A 345 4.06 -12.07 2.97
CA CYS A 345 5.06 -11.34 2.20
C CYS A 345 6.36 -12.14 1.99
N ILE A 346 6.77 -12.95 2.98
CA ILE A 346 8.02 -13.72 2.87
C ILE A 346 7.87 -14.98 2.00
N LEU A 347 6.71 -15.64 2.04
CA LEU A 347 6.51 -16.90 1.34
C LEU A 347 6.87 -16.82 -0.15
N PRO A 348 6.37 -15.86 -0.94
CA PRO A 348 6.78 -15.73 -2.34
C PRO A 348 8.24 -15.30 -2.51
N GLU A 349 8.78 -14.50 -1.59
CA GLU A 349 10.17 -14.05 -1.66
C GLU A 349 11.16 -15.24 -1.56
N ILE A 350 10.88 -16.20 -0.67
CA ILE A 350 11.63 -17.44 -0.55
C ILE A 350 11.50 -18.29 -1.82
N LEU A 351 10.30 -18.36 -2.40
CA LEU A 351 10.08 -19.13 -3.63
C LEU A 351 10.85 -18.56 -4.82
N ILE A 352 10.84 -17.25 -4.98
CA ILE A 352 11.58 -16.56 -6.04
C ILE A 352 13.10 -16.78 -5.87
N SER A 353 13.61 -16.62 -4.65
CA SER A 353 15.04 -16.73 -4.37
C SER A 353 15.57 -18.17 -4.49
N ARG A 354 14.74 -19.18 -4.14
CA ARG A 354 15.14 -20.59 -4.15
C ARG A 354 14.93 -21.30 -5.49
N TYR A 355 13.82 -20.97 -6.17
CA TYR A 355 13.39 -21.71 -7.37
C TYR A 355 13.52 -20.89 -8.67
N GLY A 356 13.97 -19.62 -8.58
CA GLY A 356 14.16 -18.77 -9.76
C GLY A 356 12.88 -18.56 -10.58
N VAL A 357 11.71 -18.76 -9.98
CA VAL A 357 10.44 -18.62 -10.67
C VAL A 357 10.26 -17.14 -11.00
N PRO A 358 9.99 -16.77 -12.26
CA PRO A 358 9.67 -15.39 -12.62
C PRO A 358 8.27 -15.03 -12.11
N PHE A 359 8.08 -15.16 -10.80
CA PHE A 359 6.82 -14.88 -10.15
C PHE A 359 6.77 -13.37 -9.88
N TYR A 360 6.14 -12.64 -10.77
CA TYR A 360 5.77 -11.23 -10.56
C TYR A 360 4.73 -11.04 -9.44
N PHE A 361 4.22 -12.13 -8.87
CA PHE A 361 3.34 -12.14 -7.70
C PHE A 361 4.16 -12.24 -6.41
N GLY A 362 4.91 -11.19 -6.07
CA GLY A 362 5.44 -11.06 -4.72
C GLY A 362 4.28 -11.04 -3.70
N GLY A 363 4.53 -11.47 -2.46
CA GLY A 363 3.48 -11.53 -1.44
C GLY A 363 2.78 -10.19 -1.19
N THR A 364 3.52 -9.09 -1.29
CA THR A 364 2.99 -7.73 -1.22
C THR A 364 2.00 -7.44 -2.35
N SER A 365 2.28 -7.89 -3.59
CA SER A 365 1.42 -7.65 -4.74
C SER A 365 0.09 -8.39 -4.62
N LEU A 366 0.12 -9.68 -4.24
CA LEU A 366 -1.09 -10.47 -4.00
C LEU A 366 -1.93 -9.87 -2.88
N LEU A 367 -1.28 -9.49 -1.80
CA LEU A 367 -1.93 -8.86 -0.65
C LEU A 367 -2.62 -7.56 -1.05
N ILE A 368 -1.95 -6.69 -1.82
CA ILE A 368 -2.51 -5.43 -2.31
C ILE A 368 -3.71 -5.72 -3.22
N VAL A 369 -3.56 -6.64 -4.19
CA VAL A 369 -4.64 -6.97 -5.14
C VAL A 369 -5.88 -7.46 -4.41
N VAL A 370 -5.74 -8.39 -3.47
CA VAL A 370 -6.87 -8.96 -2.73
C VAL A 370 -7.52 -7.90 -1.83
N THR A 371 -6.74 -7.17 -1.05
CA THR A 371 -7.28 -6.22 -0.07
C THR A 371 -7.94 -5.02 -0.75
N VAL A 372 -7.31 -4.46 -1.79
CA VAL A 372 -7.90 -3.33 -2.54
C VAL A 372 -9.20 -3.76 -3.23
N THR A 373 -9.24 -4.97 -3.79
CA THR A 373 -10.48 -5.53 -4.37
C THR A 373 -11.56 -5.67 -3.31
N MET A 374 -11.24 -6.23 -2.14
CA MET A 374 -12.20 -6.41 -1.05
C MET A 374 -12.73 -5.08 -0.52
N ASP A 375 -11.86 -4.09 -0.31
CA ASP A 375 -12.25 -2.77 0.16
C ASP A 375 -13.13 -2.04 -0.87
N THR A 376 -12.78 -2.12 -2.15
CA THR A 376 -13.57 -1.52 -3.23
C THR A 376 -14.95 -2.17 -3.36
N VAL A 377 -15.02 -3.50 -3.35
CA VAL A 377 -16.29 -4.24 -3.38
C VAL A 377 -17.14 -3.92 -2.15
N GLY A 378 -16.52 -3.83 -0.96
CA GLY A 378 -17.20 -3.42 0.28
C GLY A 378 -17.82 -2.04 0.18
N GLN A 379 -17.11 -1.06 -0.39
CA GLN A 379 -17.62 0.29 -0.59
C GLN A 379 -18.73 0.34 -1.63
N VAL A 380 -18.61 -0.41 -2.75
CA VAL A 380 -19.68 -0.53 -3.75
C VAL A 380 -20.95 -1.08 -3.11
N HIS A 381 -20.84 -2.15 -2.31
CA HIS A 381 -21.98 -2.70 -1.58
C HIS A 381 -22.62 -1.69 -0.62
N ALA A 382 -21.81 -0.94 0.12
CA ALA A 382 -22.31 0.10 1.02
C ALA A 382 -23.07 1.20 0.28
N HIS A 383 -22.55 1.67 -0.86
CA HIS A 383 -23.22 2.65 -1.72
C HIS A 383 -24.53 2.11 -2.31
N MET A 384 -24.55 0.87 -2.78
CA MET A 384 -25.76 0.23 -3.31
C MET A 384 -26.85 0.13 -2.24
N LEU A 385 -26.51 -0.29 -1.04
CA LEU A 385 -27.45 -0.37 0.07
C LEU A 385 -28.02 1.01 0.42
N ALA A 386 -27.17 2.04 0.50
CA ALA A 386 -27.61 3.42 0.76
C ALA A 386 -28.63 3.90 -0.29
N HIS A 387 -28.39 3.61 -1.57
CA HIS A 387 -29.31 3.99 -2.65
C HIS A 387 -30.65 3.23 -2.60
N GLN A 388 -30.63 1.94 -2.22
CA GLN A 388 -31.86 1.16 -2.04
C GLN A 388 -32.71 1.70 -0.88
N TYR A 389 -32.08 2.09 0.24
CA TYR A 389 -32.78 2.69 1.37
C TYR A 389 -33.40 4.05 1.05
N GLU A 390 -32.72 4.91 0.27
CA GLU A 390 -33.31 6.18 -0.18
C GLU A 390 -34.58 5.97 -1.02
N GLY A 391 -34.60 4.97 -1.90
CA GLY A 391 -35.77 4.59 -2.70
C GLY A 391 -36.95 4.15 -1.83
N LEU A 392 -36.70 3.40 -0.76
CA LEU A 392 -37.73 2.97 0.19
C LEU A 392 -38.28 4.13 1.02
N VAL A 393 -37.43 5.01 1.51
CA VAL A 393 -37.82 6.21 2.29
C VAL A 393 -38.67 7.16 1.45
N LYS A 394 -38.33 7.37 0.18
CA LYS A 394 -39.14 8.17 -0.75
C LYS A 394 -40.51 7.55 -1.01
N LYS A 395 -40.62 6.23 -1.16
CA LYS A 395 -41.91 5.51 -1.32
C LYS A 395 -42.78 5.59 -0.05
N THR A 396 -42.17 5.54 1.14
CA THR A 396 -42.90 5.62 2.42
C THR A 396 -43.46 7.03 2.68
N LYS A 397 -42.68 8.09 2.35
CA LYS A 397 -43.17 9.48 2.44
C LYS A 397 -44.35 9.79 1.52
N LEU A 398 -44.44 9.16 0.34
CA LEU A 398 -45.52 9.30 -0.58
C LEU A 398 -46.81 8.58 -0.08
N ARG A 399 -46.68 7.54 0.72
CA ARG A 399 -47.85 6.82 1.29
C ARG A 399 -48.42 7.50 2.53
N GLY A 400 -47.59 8.22 3.30
CA GLY A 400 -48.05 8.98 4.49
C GLY A 400 -48.75 10.30 4.20
N ARG A 401 -48.84 10.75 2.95
CA ARG A 401 -49.50 12.01 2.57
C ARG A 401 -50.90 11.83 1.98
N ARG A 402 -51.43 10.61 2.03
CA ARG A 402 -52.80 10.23 1.58
C ARG A 402 -53.64 9.60 2.67
N GLY A 403 -53.39 9.96 3.93
CA GLY A 403 -54.24 9.66 5.07
C GLY A 403 -54.63 10.93 5.78
#